data_7d9e428d11f4d71506a920bd60faea34
#
_entry.id   7d9e428d11f4d71506a920bd60faea34
#
_cell.length_a   1.000
_cell.length_b   1.000
_cell.length_c   1.000
_cell.angle_alpha   90.00
_cell.angle_beta   90.00
_cell.angle_gamma   90.00
#
_symmetry.space_group_name_H-M   'P 1'
#
loop_
_entity.id
_entity.type
_entity.pdbx_description
1 polymer ?
#
loop_
_entity_poly.entity_id
_entity_poly.type
_entity_poly.pdbx_seq_one_letter_code
_entity_poly.pdbx_strand_id
1 'polypeptide(L)'
;SDLPLLAQLPVYIISVLVFTTALYITFTCRCPDSTLLIALWMTTYILVYKDVWEHHYVFLLPVLVALYARFNAVQLLWLYAVLALPTPFVFFDVTPGIYGAIDPERTWSIGVSLLYRSTKLVPSLVLWLWILRHLHSAQEDRCKN
;
A
#
# COMPACT_ATOMS: atom_id res chain seq x y z
N SER A 1 11.32 -8.10 20.87
CA SER A 1 11.67 -6.83 21.51
C SER A 1 10.74 -5.78 20.95
N ASP A 2 9.75 -5.40 21.76
CA ASP A 2 8.81 -4.35 21.38
C ASP A 2 9.59 -3.07 21.23
N LEU A 3 9.53 -2.48 20.04
CA LEU A 3 10.01 -1.13 19.80
C LEU A 3 9.34 -0.23 20.86
N PRO A 4 10.05 0.68 21.50
CA PRO A 4 9.46 1.57 22.48
C PRO A 4 8.25 2.26 21.86
N LEU A 5 7.18 2.40 22.61
CA LEU A 5 5.88 2.92 22.18
C LEU A 5 6.01 4.23 21.39
N LEU A 6 6.99 5.06 21.76
CA LEU A 6 7.33 6.30 21.05
C LEU A 6 7.81 6.10 19.61
N ALA A 7 8.48 4.97 19.31
CA ALA A 7 8.94 4.69 17.96
C ALA A 7 7.79 4.16 17.04
N GLN A 8 6.72 3.65 17.63
CA GLN A 8 5.54 3.19 16.90
C GLN A 8 4.53 4.32 16.62
N LEU A 9 4.62 5.42 17.36
CA LEU A 9 3.67 6.53 17.27
C LEU A 9 3.52 7.11 15.86
N PRO A 10 4.60 7.36 15.07
CA PRO A 10 4.46 7.85 13.70
C PRO A 10 3.68 6.90 12.79
N VAL A 11 3.87 5.60 12.95
CA VAL A 11 3.16 4.58 12.16
C VAL A 11 1.66 4.62 12.45
N TYR A 12 1.27 4.70 13.73
CA TYR A 12 -0.14 4.84 14.11
C TYR A 12 -0.76 6.14 13.59
N ILE A 13 -0.05 7.25 13.67
CA ILE A 13 -0.54 8.54 13.16
C ILE A 13 -0.79 8.44 11.64
N ILE A 14 0.15 7.90 10.88
CA ILE A 14 0.00 7.72 9.43
C ILE A 14 -1.18 6.79 9.13
N SER A 15 -1.30 5.67 9.83
CA SER A 15 -2.42 4.72 9.64
C SER A 15 -3.77 5.38 9.91
N VAL A 16 -3.88 6.17 10.98
CA VAL A 16 -5.10 6.93 11.30
C VAL A 16 -5.40 7.96 10.23
N LEU A 17 -4.40 8.69 9.74
CA LEU A 17 -4.57 9.67 8.66
C LEU A 17 -5.03 9.02 7.36
N VAL A 18 -4.43 7.90 6.95
CA VAL A 18 -4.82 7.16 5.76
C VAL A 18 -6.25 6.65 5.88
N PHE A 19 -6.60 6.05 7.02
CA PHE A 19 -7.93 5.52 7.27
C PHE A 19 -9.01 6.61 7.31
N THR A 20 -8.77 7.69 8.05
CA THR A 20 -9.72 8.82 8.16
C THR A 20 -9.91 9.52 6.83
N THR A 21 -8.85 9.64 6.01
CA THR A 21 -8.96 10.20 4.65
C THR A 21 -9.82 9.31 3.76
N ALA A 22 -9.64 8.00 3.80
CA ALA A 22 -10.47 7.07 3.03
C ALA A 22 -11.94 7.12 3.47
N LEU A 23 -12.22 7.20 4.77
CA LEU A 23 -13.56 7.41 5.31
C LEU A 23 -14.16 8.73 4.84
N TYR A 24 -13.44 9.82 5.00
CA TYR A 24 -13.89 11.15 4.60
C TYR A 24 -14.33 11.16 3.12
N ILE A 25 -13.49 10.63 2.24
CA ILE A 25 -13.80 10.56 0.80
C ILE A 25 -15.01 9.66 0.55
N THR A 26 -15.13 8.53 1.21
CA THR A 26 -16.27 7.62 1.06
C THR A 26 -17.59 8.32 1.37
N PHE A 27 -17.63 9.16 2.41
CA PHE A 27 -18.86 9.84 2.83
C PHE A 27 -19.11 11.17 2.09
N THR A 28 -18.07 11.80 1.56
CA THR A 28 -18.23 13.10 0.86
C THR A 28 -18.43 12.95 -0.64
N CYS A 29 -17.91 11.89 -1.26
CA CYS A 29 -18.16 11.60 -2.68
C CYS A 29 -19.60 11.17 -2.91
N ARG A 30 -20.41 12.03 -3.52
CA ARG A 30 -21.85 11.79 -3.77
C ARG A 30 -22.15 10.64 -4.73
N CYS A 31 -21.23 10.30 -5.64
CA CYS A 31 -21.37 9.18 -6.57
C CYS A 31 -19.98 8.62 -6.92
N PRO A 32 -19.31 7.93 -6.03
CA PRO A 32 -17.99 7.39 -6.31
C PRO A 32 -18.08 6.30 -7.38
N ASP A 33 -17.07 6.25 -8.25
CA ASP A 33 -16.86 5.09 -9.10
C ASP A 33 -16.57 3.89 -8.18
N SER A 34 -17.37 2.84 -8.29
CA SER A 34 -17.28 1.67 -7.41
C SER A 34 -15.90 0.99 -7.53
N THR A 35 -15.30 0.99 -8.72
CA THR A 35 -13.97 0.42 -8.93
C THR A 35 -12.90 1.21 -8.16
N LEU A 36 -12.95 2.54 -8.23
CA LEU A 36 -12.04 3.41 -7.47
C LEU A 36 -12.26 3.29 -5.97
N LEU A 37 -13.52 3.14 -5.52
CA LEU A 37 -13.83 3.01 -4.11
C LEU A 37 -13.33 1.67 -3.54
N ILE A 38 -13.55 0.56 -4.26
CA ILE A 38 -13.00 -0.75 -3.89
C ILE A 38 -11.47 -0.68 -3.85
N ALA A 39 -10.85 -0.09 -4.87
CA ALA A 39 -9.42 0.10 -4.94
C ALA A 39 -8.88 0.93 -3.76
N LEU A 40 -9.58 2.00 -3.38
CA LEU A 40 -9.25 2.82 -2.21
C LEU A 40 -9.21 1.99 -0.93
N TRP A 41 -10.27 1.22 -0.68
CA TRP A 41 -10.38 0.45 0.55
C TRP A 41 -9.39 -0.73 0.61
N MET A 42 -9.17 -1.42 -0.50
CA MET A 42 -8.17 -2.50 -0.57
C MET A 42 -6.75 -1.96 -0.32
N THR A 43 -6.42 -0.82 -0.92
CA THR A 43 -5.10 -0.20 -0.71
C THR A 43 -4.97 0.38 0.70
N THR A 44 -6.04 0.99 1.23
CA THR A 44 -6.09 1.47 2.63
C THR A 44 -5.89 0.33 3.61
N TYR A 45 -6.53 -0.83 3.40
CA TYR A 45 -6.32 -2.02 4.23
C TYR A 45 -4.83 -2.40 4.29
N ILE A 46 -4.16 -2.49 3.15
CA ILE A 46 -2.73 -2.83 3.08
C ILE A 46 -1.86 -1.79 3.80
N LEU A 47 -2.20 -0.50 3.71
CA LEU A 47 -1.42 0.57 4.34
C LEU A 47 -1.63 0.68 5.85
N VAL A 48 -2.79 0.29 6.36
CA VAL A 48 -3.16 0.41 7.78
C VAL A 48 -2.85 -0.86 8.56
N TYR A 49 -2.91 -2.02 7.91
CA TYR A 49 -2.71 -3.29 8.58
C TYR A 49 -1.24 -3.51 8.95
N LYS A 50 -0.96 -3.64 10.25
CA LYS A 50 0.40 -3.69 10.79
C LYS A 50 1.21 -4.91 10.32
N ASP A 51 0.55 -6.06 10.22
CA ASP A 51 1.21 -7.35 9.96
C ASP A 51 1.05 -7.77 8.49
N VAL A 52 1.31 -6.81 7.57
CA VAL A 52 1.26 -7.11 6.13
C VAL A 52 2.47 -7.93 5.72
N TRP A 53 2.21 -9.18 5.37
CA TRP A 53 3.17 -10.07 4.75
C TRP A 53 3.17 -9.91 3.23
N GLU A 54 4.24 -10.33 2.55
CA GLU A 54 4.32 -10.20 1.09
C GLU A 54 3.11 -10.76 0.34
N HIS A 55 2.54 -11.86 0.81
CA HIS A 55 1.37 -12.47 0.19
C HIS A 55 0.11 -11.59 0.23
N HIS A 56 0.01 -10.63 1.15
CA HIS A 56 -1.13 -9.71 1.19
C HIS A 56 -1.13 -8.75 -0.01
N TYR A 57 0.04 -8.41 -0.58
CA TYR A 57 0.12 -7.54 -1.75
C TYR A 57 -0.47 -8.18 -3.01
N VAL A 58 -0.60 -9.50 -3.04
CA VAL A 58 -1.28 -10.22 -4.12
C VAL A 58 -2.74 -9.76 -4.27
N PHE A 59 -3.39 -9.33 -3.19
CA PHE A 59 -4.74 -8.78 -3.23
C PHE A 59 -4.85 -7.46 -4.00
N LEU A 60 -3.76 -6.72 -4.16
CA LEU A 60 -3.74 -5.51 -4.98
C LEU A 60 -3.63 -5.79 -6.49
N LEU A 61 -3.20 -6.97 -6.89
CA LEU A 61 -3.01 -7.29 -8.31
C LEU A 61 -4.33 -7.26 -9.10
N PRO A 62 -5.43 -7.90 -8.65
CA PRO A 62 -6.73 -7.78 -9.31
C PRO A 62 -7.23 -6.34 -9.37
N VAL A 63 -7.00 -5.55 -8.32
CA VAL A 63 -7.35 -4.13 -8.27
C VAL A 63 -6.62 -3.35 -9.35
N LEU A 64 -5.30 -3.55 -9.49
CA LEU A 64 -4.48 -2.90 -10.51
C LEU A 64 -4.93 -3.28 -11.93
N VAL A 65 -5.28 -4.54 -12.16
CA VAL A 65 -5.83 -5.00 -13.45
C VAL A 65 -7.15 -4.28 -13.76
N ALA A 66 -8.06 -4.20 -12.79
CA ALA A 66 -9.35 -3.51 -12.95
C ALA A 66 -9.17 -2.01 -13.22
N LEU A 67 -8.26 -1.36 -12.50
CA LEU A 67 -7.92 0.04 -12.71
C LEU A 67 -7.27 0.27 -14.08
N TYR A 68 -6.35 -0.61 -14.48
CA TYR A 68 -5.73 -0.53 -15.81
C TYR A 68 -6.75 -0.69 -16.93
N ALA A 69 -7.64 -1.67 -16.83
CA ALA A 69 -8.71 -1.87 -17.81
C ALA A 69 -9.65 -0.66 -17.92
N ARG A 70 -9.83 0.08 -16.82
CA ARG A 70 -10.70 1.25 -16.75
C ARG A 70 -10.03 2.53 -17.27
N PHE A 71 -8.78 2.77 -16.90
CA PHE A 71 -8.09 4.05 -17.12
C PHE A 71 -6.99 3.98 -18.18
N ASN A 72 -6.58 2.76 -18.58
CA ASN A 72 -5.48 2.52 -19.54
C ASN A 72 -4.20 3.30 -19.20
N ALA A 73 -3.92 3.46 -17.90
CA ALA A 73 -2.79 4.24 -17.41
C ALA A 73 -1.54 3.37 -17.27
N VAL A 74 -0.53 3.64 -18.06
CA VAL A 74 0.74 2.88 -18.10
C VAL A 74 1.42 2.80 -16.72
N GLN A 75 1.25 3.81 -15.86
CA GLN A 75 1.78 3.83 -14.50
C GLN A 75 1.28 2.65 -13.67
N LEU A 76 0.06 2.17 -13.92
CA LEU A 76 -0.52 1.02 -13.21
C LEU A 76 0.19 -0.29 -13.57
N LEU A 77 0.72 -0.42 -14.79
CA LEU A 77 1.53 -1.58 -15.18
C LEU A 77 2.86 -1.63 -14.43
N TRP A 78 3.49 -0.49 -14.23
CA TRP A 78 4.71 -0.39 -13.42
C TRP A 78 4.44 -0.73 -11.97
N LEU A 79 3.37 -0.19 -11.39
CA LEU A 79 2.95 -0.54 -10.04
C LEU A 79 2.64 -2.03 -9.90
N TYR A 80 1.96 -2.59 -10.91
CA TYR A 80 1.70 -4.03 -10.97
C TYR A 80 3.01 -4.83 -10.97
N ALA A 81 3.96 -4.49 -11.84
CA ALA A 81 5.24 -5.19 -11.93
C ALA A 81 6.00 -5.15 -10.60
N VAL A 82 6.09 -3.97 -9.96
CA VAL A 82 6.81 -3.82 -8.70
C VAL A 82 6.11 -4.55 -7.54
N LEU A 83 4.78 -4.55 -7.50
CA LEU A 83 4.03 -5.24 -6.45
C LEU A 83 3.98 -6.76 -6.66
N ALA A 84 3.96 -7.23 -7.92
CA ALA A 84 3.93 -8.65 -8.26
C ALA A 84 5.29 -9.34 -8.08
N LEU A 85 6.39 -8.61 -8.28
CA LEU A 85 7.72 -9.17 -8.10
C LEU A 85 7.95 -9.53 -6.64
N PRO A 86 8.46 -10.74 -6.35
CA PRO A 86 8.87 -11.08 -5.00
C PRO A 86 10.00 -10.15 -4.56
N THR A 87 10.02 -9.77 -3.30
CA THR A 87 11.13 -9.00 -2.77
C THR A 87 12.40 -9.85 -2.83
N PRO A 88 13.46 -9.35 -3.46
CA PRO A 88 14.67 -10.16 -3.68
C PRO A 88 15.44 -10.34 -2.37
N PHE A 89 15.02 -11.31 -1.56
CA PHE A 89 15.68 -11.66 -0.28
C PHE A 89 17.18 -11.94 -0.44
N VAL A 90 17.61 -12.36 -1.63
CA VAL A 90 19.02 -12.64 -1.94
C VAL A 90 19.92 -11.40 -1.77
N PHE A 91 19.37 -10.20 -1.91
CA PHE A 91 20.10 -8.96 -1.66
C PHE A 91 20.13 -8.52 -0.19
N PHE A 92 19.33 -9.16 0.64
CA PHE A 92 19.25 -8.87 2.06
C PHE A 92 19.91 -10.05 2.78
N ASP A 93 21.20 -10.05 2.94
CA ASP A 93 22.07 -11.04 3.56
C ASP A 93 21.37 -11.96 4.60
N VAL A 94 20.55 -12.87 4.08
CA VAL A 94 19.84 -13.87 4.89
C VAL A 94 20.83 -14.96 5.20
N THR A 95 21.40 -14.98 6.38
CA THR A 95 22.31 -16.02 6.82
C THR A 95 21.57 -17.36 6.76
N PRO A 96 21.93 -18.30 5.86
CA PRO A 96 21.29 -19.60 5.81
C PRO A 96 21.62 -20.36 7.10
N GLY A 97 20.65 -20.76 7.87
CA GLY A 97 20.90 -21.61 9.04
C GLY A 97 19.84 -21.55 10.13
N ILE A 98 18.96 -20.58 10.11
CA ILE A 98 17.85 -20.52 11.07
C ILE A 98 16.58 -20.95 10.33
N TYR A 99 16.38 -22.27 10.26
CA TYR A 99 15.12 -22.86 9.86
C TYR A 99 14.07 -22.57 10.93
N GLY A 100 13.11 -21.73 10.60
CA GLY A 100 11.99 -21.35 11.45
C GLY A 100 11.96 -19.85 11.68
N ALA A 101 10.94 -19.20 11.18
CA ALA A 101 10.64 -17.77 11.30
C ALA A 101 11.86 -16.86 11.15
N ILE A 102 12.16 -16.48 9.92
CA ILE A 102 13.03 -15.34 9.66
C ILE A 102 12.34 -14.13 10.27
N ASP A 103 12.85 -13.68 11.41
CA ASP A 103 12.48 -12.39 11.98
C ASP A 103 13.49 -11.35 11.46
N PRO A 104 13.19 -10.63 10.37
CA PRO A 104 14.12 -9.67 9.79
C PRO A 104 14.50 -8.57 10.78
N GLU A 105 13.62 -8.28 11.73
CA GLU A 105 13.83 -7.24 12.74
C GLU A 105 14.97 -7.58 13.71
N ARG A 106 15.27 -8.86 13.89
CA ARG A 106 16.35 -9.32 14.80
C ARG A 106 17.70 -9.47 14.11
N THR A 107 17.70 -9.70 12.80
CA THR A 107 18.92 -10.06 12.07
C THR A 107 19.45 -8.94 11.21
N TRP A 108 18.59 -8.01 10.76
CA TRP A 108 18.96 -6.94 9.85
C TRP A 108 19.23 -5.62 10.56
N SER A 109 20.12 -4.82 9.99
CA SER A 109 20.27 -3.42 10.42
C SER A 109 18.97 -2.64 10.16
N ILE A 110 18.74 -1.59 10.93
CA ILE A 110 17.57 -0.71 10.78
C ILE A 110 17.42 -0.21 9.34
N GLY A 111 18.53 0.14 8.68
CA GLY A 111 18.51 0.62 7.30
C GLY A 111 18.04 -0.44 6.31
N VAL A 112 18.49 -1.68 6.46
CA VAL A 112 18.06 -2.81 5.62
C VAL A 112 16.58 -3.13 5.84
N SER A 113 16.12 -3.16 7.09
CA SER A 113 14.70 -3.37 7.41
C SER A 113 13.81 -2.28 6.82
N LEU A 114 14.23 -1.00 6.90
CA LEU A 114 13.50 0.11 6.30
C LEU A 114 13.46 0.00 4.77
N LEU A 115 14.57 -0.35 4.15
CA LEU A 115 14.64 -0.54 2.70
C LEU A 115 13.70 -1.67 2.26
N TYR A 116 13.74 -2.81 2.94
CA TYR A 116 12.85 -3.95 2.68
C TYR A 116 11.37 -3.55 2.77
N ARG A 117 10.97 -2.92 3.84
CA ARG A 117 9.59 -2.47 4.03
C ARG A 117 9.16 -1.43 3.00
N SER A 118 10.07 -0.54 2.58
CA SER A 118 9.77 0.51 1.59
C SER A 118 9.52 -0.05 0.19
N THR A 119 10.05 -1.21 -0.17
CA THR A 119 9.89 -1.81 -1.51
C THR A 119 8.42 -2.04 -1.88
N LYS A 120 7.58 -2.37 -0.92
CA LYS A 120 6.14 -2.61 -1.12
C LYS A 120 5.27 -1.46 -0.61
N LEU A 121 5.67 -0.84 0.49
CA LEU A 121 4.94 0.27 1.08
C LEU A 121 4.87 1.49 0.16
N VAL A 122 6.00 1.87 -0.45
CA VAL A 122 6.05 3.04 -1.34
C VAL A 122 5.17 2.86 -2.57
N PRO A 123 5.22 1.75 -3.34
CA PRO A 123 4.30 1.54 -4.46
C PRO A 123 2.83 1.53 -4.04
N SER A 124 2.50 0.95 -2.87
CA SER A 124 1.13 0.94 -2.34
C SER A 124 0.66 2.35 -2.00
N LEU A 125 1.52 3.18 -1.42
CA LEU A 125 1.21 4.58 -1.12
C LEU A 125 1.04 5.39 -2.41
N VAL A 126 1.88 5.17 -3.42
CA VAL A 126 1.75 5.80 -4.74
C VAL A 126 0.42 5.42 -5.39
N LEU A 127 0.04 4.14 -5.33
CA LEU A 127 -1.26 3.68 -5.82
C LEU A 127 -2.42 4.36 -5.09
N TRP A 128 -2.35 4.45 -3.77
CA TRP A 128 -3.37 5.09 -2.95
C TRP A 128 -3.55 6.57 -3.29
N LEU A 129 -2.46 7.32 -3.42
CA LEU A 129 -2.48 8.73 -3.84
C LEU A 129 -3.02 8.90 -5.27
N TRP A 130 -2.68 7.99 -6.17
CA TRP A 130 -3.21 7.97 -7.52
C TRP A 130 -4.75 7.80 -7.53
N ILE A 131 -5.26 6.86 -6.73
CA ILE A 131 -6.70 6.63 -6.57
C ILE A 131 -7.41 7.87 -6.02
N LEU A 132 -6.86 8.49 -4.97
CA LEU A 132 -7.39 9.72 -4.38
C LEU A 132 -7.53 10.85 -5.40
N ARG A 133 -6.48 11.06 -6.19
CA ARG A 133 -6.47 12.07 -7.24
C ARG A 133 -7.59 11.85 -8.25
N HIS A 134 -7.81 10.60 -8.67
CA HIS A 134 -8.85 10.29 -9.65
C HIS A 134 -10.26 10.41 -9.07
N LEU A 135 -10.46 10.05 -7.80
CA LEU A 135 -11.73 10.29 -7.12
C LEU A 135 -12.04 11.78 -7.00
N HIS A 136 -11.06 12.60 -6.69
CA HIS A 136 -11.22 14.06 -6.60
C HIS A 136 -11.56 14.67 -7.96
N SER A 137 -10.84 14.31 -9.04
CA SER A 137 -11.10 14.79 -10.39
C SER A 137 -12.49 14.40 -10.89
N ALA A 138 -12.92 13.17 -10.64
CA ALA A 138 -14.24 12.69 -11.00
C ALA A 138 -15.37 13.46 -10.28
N GLN A 139 -15.12 13.95 -9.08
CA GLN A 139 -16.06 14.77 -8.33
C GLN A 139 -16.16 16.19 -8.91
N GLU A 140 -15.04 16.80 -9.29
CA GLU A 140 -15.02 18.14 -9.90
C GLU A 140 -15.77 18.20 -11.24
N ASP A 141 -15.58 17.18 -12.10
CA ASP A 141 -16.24 17.11 -13.41
C ASP A 141 -17.77 17.00 -13.28
N ARG A 142 -18.25 16.34 -12.24
CA ARG A 142 -19.69 16.20 -11.97
C ARG A 142 -20.33 17.44 -11.33
N CYS A 143 -19.57 18.26 -10.65
CA CYS A 143 -20.07 19.51 -10.08
C CYS A 143 -20.21 20.62 -11.14
N LYS A 144 -19.61 20.45 -12.33
CA LYS A 144 -19.63 21.42 -13.45
C LYS A 144 -20.76 21.15 -14.45
N ASN A 145 -21.38 19.97 -14.42
CA ASN A 145 -22.51 19.57 -15.26
C ASN A 145 -23.82 19.55 -14.43
#